data_4f0e287b57e4000e985c98ed85887592
#
_entry.id   4f0e287b57e4000e985c98ed85887592
#
_cell.length_a   1.000
_cell.length_b   1.000
_cell.length_c   1.000
_cell.angle_alpha   90.00
_cell.angle_beta   90.00
_cell.angle_gamma   90.00
#
_symmetry.space_group_name_H-M   'P 1'
#
loop_
_entity.id
_entity.type
_entity.pdbx_description
1 polymer ?
#
loop_
_entity_poly.entity_id
_entity_poly.type
_entity_poly.pdbx_seq_one_letter_code
_entity_poly.pdbx_strand_id
1 'polypeptide(L)'
;MARRFNYANSDNAKELGFPLWCKQMGASPFINRWALQEFSVYLVENYGSLYRDGFTVSKSFKGCSRNLVHGNNALLIRQAEKWVPYKPANVFACSTRTCVWCGYKLALGDVRESMRGITEYAYSKPAFEDAYSELQPIEGRSVIQICLTCSHTKEESLKKVRDDNMKARKLFWDDRTTKGVFSEIGVDAMCIANESPHGDNGWAFHPHILAFCHTAVDNASVESALTPVWIKKVERVGRRAITGPCLSVDGGESVKTYLAKQAFELGFGNYGKDRGGHSHLRTPFHILYDCAEWYYNAVNQYGHESKSPEYEAWLSYVLLYLEWMDVMRGTRPFRWTRESKNVFPWLVDDDAQKVAEYDKNGRDIMNILNGRIFWRSLDKAERFQLQRFGIRDDFEGLANFVTSRGFEYIDERKESEN
;
A
#
# COMPACT_ATOMS: atom_id res chain seq x y z
N MET A 1 -18.65 7.32 -26.44
CA MET A 1 -19.28 8.28 -25.50
C MET A 1 -19.66 7.53 -24.23
N ALA A 2 -18.93 7.70 -23.14
CA ALA A 2 -19.29 7.07 -21.87
C ALA A 2 -20.59 7.70 -21.37
N ARG A 3 -21.64 6.90 -21.20
CA ARG A 3 -22.89 7.35 -20.58
C ARG A 3 -22.56 7.82 -19.16
N ARG A 4 -22.86 9.06 -18.83
CA ARG A 4 -22.85 9.57 -17.47
C ARG A 4 -24.01 8.90 -16.71
N PHE A 5 -23.69 7.97 -15.87
CA PHE A 5 -24.69 7.36 -14.99
C PHE A 5 -25.04 8.30 -13.85
N ASN A 6 -26.33 8.40 -13.56
CA ASN A 6 -26.83 9.23 -12.48
C ASN A 6 -26.92 8.39 -11.19
N TYR A 7 -26.05 8.66 -10.23
CA TYR A 7 -25.94 7.92 -8.98
C TYR A 7 -27.03 8.17 -7.96
N ALA A 8 -27.93 9.07 -8.24
CA ALA A 8 -29.04 9.31 -7.36
C ALA A 8 -29.94 8.06 -7.18
N ASN A 9 -29.77 7.04 -8.03
CA ASN A 9 -30.58 5.82 -7.97
C ASN A 9 -29.71 4.64 -7.51
N SER A 10 -29.93 4.18 -6.26
CA SER A 10 -29.26 3.02 -5.67
C SER A 10 -29.51 1.72 -6.43
N ASP A 11 -30.60 1.61 -7.20
CA ASP A 11 -30.94 0.43 -7.95
C ASP A 11 -30.03 0.24 -9.16
N ASN A 12 -29.62 1.33 -9.83
CA ASN A 12 -28.64 1.28 -10.90
C ASN A 12 -27.27 0.78 -10.42
N ALA A 13 -26.90 1.04 -9.18
CA ALA A 13 -25.66 0.54 -8.62
C ALA A 13 -25.70 -0.97 -8.35
N LYS A 14 -26.86 -1.52 -8.06
CA LYS A 14 -27.06 -2.98 -7.89
C LYS A 14 -27.03 -3.71 -9.23
N GLU A 15 -27.63 -3.13 -10.27
CA GLU A 15 -27.68 -3.71 -11.62
C GLU A 15 -26.31 -3.70 -12.32
N LEU A 16 -25.53 -2.64 -12.13
CA LEU A 16 -24.31 -2.40 -12.89
C LEU A 16 -23.06 -2.98 -12.23
N GLY A 17 -23.19 -3.54 -11.04
CA GLY A 17 -22.05 -4.06 -10.30
C GLY A 17 -21.08 -2.98 -9.84
N PHE A 18 -20.19 -3.41 -9.02
CA PHE A 18 -19.30 -2.65 -8.19
C PHE A 18 -18.28 -1.72 -8.90
N PRO A 19 -17.62 -2.09 -10.01
CA PRO A 19 -16.59 -1.26 -10.64
C PRO A 19 -17.08 0.08 -11.15
N LEU A 20 -18.37 0.17 -11.44
CA LEU A 20 -18.99 1.39 -11.93
C LEU A 20 -18.86 2.56 -10.96
N TRP A 21 -18.97 2.26 -9.70
CA TRP A 21 -18.90 3.27 -8.66
C TRP A 21 -17.54 3.92 -8.57
N CYS A 22 -16.48 3.15 -8.80
CA CYS A 22 -15.13 3.67 -8.77
C CYS A 22 -14.91 4.78 -9.78
N LYS A 23 -15.42 4.60 -11.00
CA LYS A 23 -15.16 5.53 -12.10
C LYS A 23 -15.99 6.81 -12.03
N GLN A 24 -17.21 6.70 -11.58
CA GLN A 24 -18.16 7.81 -11.66
C GLN A 24 -18.06 8.77 -10.48
N MET A 25 -17.38 8.40 -9.42
CA MET A 25 -17.28 9.28 -8.25
C MET A 25 -16.28 10.41 -8.43
N GLY A 26 -15.59 10.49 -9.58
CA GLY A 26 -14.52 11.50 -9.81
C GLY A 26 -13.52 11.46 -8.67
N ALA A 27 -13.33 10.28 -8.14
CA ALA A 27 -13.07 10.09 -6.77
C ALA A 27 -11.59 10.01 -6.52
N SER A 28 -11.23 10.55 -5.39
CA SER A 28 -9.92 10.37 -4.84
C SER A 28 -9.60 8.88 -4.70
N PRO A 29 -8.33 8.48 -4.79
CA PRO A 29 -7.88 7.10 -4.57
C PRO A 29 -8.41 6.46 -3.28
N PHE A 30 -8.85 7.25 -2.33
CA PHE A 30 -9.34 6.82 -1.02
C PHE A 30 -10.73 6.21 -1.03
N ILE A 31 -11.66 6.73 -1.84
CA ILE A 31 -12.99 6.12 -2.01
C ILE A 31 -12.85 4.79 -2.71
N ASN A 32 -11.98 4.78 -3.71
CA ASN A 32 -11.74 3.61 -4.51
C ASN A 32 -11.17 2.45 -3.70
N ARG A 33 -10.52 2.69 -2.55
CA ARG A 33 -9.94 1.60 -1.74
C ARG A 33 -10.95 0.63 -1.16
N TRP A 34 -12.04 1.14 -0.59
CA TRP A 34 -13.06 0.23 -0.09
C TRP A 34 -13.70 -0.53 -1.24
N ALA A 35 -14.01 0.18 -2.30
CA ALA A 35 -14.53 -0.37 -3.52
C ALA A 35 -13.57 -1.38 -4.15
N LEU A 36 -12.29 -1.07 -4.24
CA LEU A 36 -11.27 -1.99 -4.74
C LEU A 36 -11.09 -3.22 -3.84
N GLN A 37 -11.25 -3.08 -2.52
CA GLN A 37 -11.24 -4.24 -1.61
C GLN A 37 -12.41 -5.18 -1.90
N GLU A 38 -13.61 -4.65 -2.12
CA GLU A 38 -14.78 -5.45 -2.50
C GLU A 38 -14.56 -6.12 -3.86
N PHE A 39 -13.98 -5.41 -4.82
CA PHE A 39 -13.67 -5.96 -6.13
C PHE A 39 -12.57 -7.03 -6.05
N SER A 40 -11.56 -6.83 -5.23
CA SER A 40 -10.54 -7.85 -4.94
C SER A 40 -11.16 -9.15 -4.42
N VAL A 41 -12.12 -9.05 -3.48
CA VAL A 41 -12.87 -10.23 -3.01
C VAL A 41 -13.69 -10.87 -4.13
N TYR A 42 -14.36 -10.05 -4.94
CA TYR A 42 -15.11 -10.52 -6.10
C TYR A 42 -14.22 -11.30 -7.09
N LEU A 43 -13.03 -10.78 -7.42
CA LEU A 43 -12.08 -11.46 -8.29
C LEU A 43 -11.65 -12.81 -7.73
N VAL A 44 -11.36 -12.90 -6.45
CA VAL A 44 -10.98 -14.18 -5.81
C VAL A 44 -12.12 -15.18 -5.86
N GLU A 45 -13.36 -14.76 -5.61
CA GLU A 45 -14.53 -15.65 -5.56
C GLU A 45 -14.94 -16.16 -6.93
N ASN A 46 -14.79 -15.37 -7.97
CA ASN A 46 -15.26 -15.72 -9.32
C ASN A 46 -14.15 -16.21 -10.24
N TYR A 47 -12.90 -15.83 -10.02
CA TYR A 47 -11.78 -16.14 -10.93
C TYR A 47 -10.61 -16.84 -10.23
N GLY A 48 -10.68 -17.03 -8.92
CA GLY A 48 -9.60 -17.66 -8.16
C GLY A 48 -9.27 -19.08 -8.64
N SER A 49 -10.29 -19.88 -9.00
CA SER A 49 -10.11 -21.22 -9.55
C SER A 49 -9.45 -21.25 -10.93
N LEU A 50 -9.61 -20.18 -11.73
CA LEU A 50 -8.94 -20.06 -13.04
C LEU A 50 -7.43 -19.77 -12.86
N TYR A 51 -7.06 -19.09 -11.78
CA TYR A 51 -5.65 -18.88 -11.44
C TYR A 51 -5.00 -20.16 -10.91
N ARG A 52 -5.62 -20.77 -9.90
CA ARG A 52 -5.14 -22.00 -9.28
C ARG A 52 -6.29 -22.73 -8.60
N ASP A 53 -6.36 -24.04 -8.79
CA ASP A 53 -7.38 -24.85 -8.10
C ASP A 53 -7.31 -24.67 -6.58
N GLY A 54 -8.48 -24.47 -5.97
CA GLY A 54 -8.61 -24.21 -4.54
C GLY A 54 -8.06 -22.87 -4.06
N PHE A 55 -7.73 -21.92 -4.95
CA PHE A 55 -7.28 -20.59 -4.53
C PHE A 55 -8.39 -19.84 -3.79
N THR A 56 -8.10 -19.39 -2.59
CA THR A 56 -9.01 -18.60 -1.75
C THR A 56 -8.24 -17.68 -0.80
N VAL A 57 -8.93 -16.71 -0.23
CA VAL A 57 -8.42 -15.83 0.82
C VAL A 57 -9.10 -16.11 2.17
N SER A 58 -8.49 -15.67 3.26
CA SER A 58 -9.03 -15.87 4.61
C SER A 58 -10.39 -15.18 4.80
N LYS A 59 -11.17 -15.70 5.74
CA LYS A 59 -12.43 -15.06 6.16
C LYS A 59 -12.20 -13.63 6.66
N SER A 60 -11.05 -13.38 7.32
CA SER A 60 -10.66 -12.06 7.78
C SER A 60 -10.43 -11.09 6.62
N PHE A 61 -9.77 -11.52 5.54
CA PHE A 61 -9.61 -10.70 4.35
C PHE A 61 -10.96 -10.33 3.72
N LYS A 62 -11.85 -11.32 3.55
CA LYS A 62 -13.21 -11.11 3.01
C LYS A 62 -14.07 -10.20 3.90
N GLY A 63 -13.89 -10.27 5.21
CA GLY A 63 -14.61 -9.46 6.19
C GLY A 63 -13.99 -8.09 6.48
N CYS A 64 -12.82 -7.79 5.90
CA CYS A 64 -12.14 -6.53 6.14
C CYS A 64 -13.00 -5.35 5.72
N SER A 65 -13.06 -4.32 6.57
CA SER A 65 -13.89 -3.12 6.40
C SER A 65 -15.42 -3.34 6.35
N ARG A 66 -15.88 -4.57 6.55
CA ARG A 66 -17.32 -4.91 6.49
C ARG A 66 -17.98 -5.05 7.86
N ASN A 67 -17.23 -5.43 8.87
CA ASN A 67 -17.78 -5.74 10.21
C ASN A 67 -17.20 -4.80 11.26
N LEU A 68 -18.01 -4.46 12.27
CA LEU A 68 -17.53 -3.78 13.47
C LEU A 68 -16.93 -4.81 14.44
N VAL A 69 -15.80 -4.46 15.07
CA VAL A 69 -15.07 -5.37 15.97
C VAL A 69 -15.56 -5.27 17.40
N HIS A 70 -15.81 -4.05 17.88
CA HIS A 70 -16.11 -3.77 19.28
C HIS A 70 -17.33 -2.87 19.45
N GLY A 71 -18.07 -3.13 20.53
CA GLY A 71 -19.20 -2.32 20.93
C GLY A 71 -20.45 -2.42 20.03
N ASN A 72 -21.53 -1.78 20.48
CA ASN A 72 -22.78 -1.70 19.73
C ASN A 72 -22.87 -0.45 18.86
N ASN A 73 -22.00 0.55 19.09
CA ASN A 73 -22.02 1.83 18.42
C ASN A 73 -21.03 1.86 17.24
N ALA A 74 -21.34 2.61 16.20
CA ALA A 74 -20.41 2.89 15.10
C ALA A 74 -19.83 4.30 15.28
N LEU A 75 -18.52 4.37 15.51
CA LEU A 75 -17.79 5.62 15.65
C LEU A 75 -17.26 6.04 14.28
N LEU A 76 -17.71 7.17 13.77
CA LEU A 76 -17.20 7.78 12.55
C LEU A 76 -16.13 8.81 12.91
N ILE A 77 -14.98 8.66 12.29
CA ILE A 77 -13.83 9.53 12.52
C ILE A 77 -13.40 10.26 11.25
N ARG A 78 -12.93 11.48 11.43
CA ARG A 78 -12.20 12.23 10.43
C ARG A 78 -10.71 12.19 10.78
N GLN A 79 -9.88 11.75 9.86
CA GLN A 79 -8.44 11.85 10.04
C GLN A 79 -7.97 13.26 9.65
N ALA A 80 -6.94 13.76 10.32
CA ALA A 80 -6.42 15.12 10.15
C ALA A 80 -5.98 15.46 8.71
N GLU A 81 -5.69 14.46 7.92
CA GLU A 81 -5.41 14.60 6.49
C GLU A 81 -6.70 14.90 5.73
N LYS A 82 -6.75 16.03 5.03
CA LYS A 82 -7.90 16.54 4.25
C LYS A 82 -8.57 15.54 3.29
N TRP A 83 -8.00 14.35 3.12
CA TRP A 83 -8.32 13.39 2.08
C TRP A 83 -8.93 12.08 2.59
N VAL A 84 -9.12 11.93 3.87
CA VAL A 84 -9.66 10.69 4.43
C VAL A 84 -11.13 10.86 4.79
N PRO A 85 -12.02 10.12 4.12
CA PRO A 85 -13.44 10.19 4.39
C PRO A 85 -13.78 9.71 5.80
N TYR A 86 -14.93 10.09 6.30
CA TYR A 86 -15.52 9.52 7.49
C TYR A 86 -15.55 8.01 7.40
N LYS A 87 -14.97 7.34 8.35
CA LYS A 87 -14.96 5.88 8.42
C LYS A 87 -15.25 5.44 9.85
N PRO A 88 -15.91 4.30 10.04
CA PRO A 88 -16.01 3.72 11.38
C PRO A 88 -14.61 3.41 11.92
N ALA A 89 -14.26 3.94 13.08
CA ALA A 89 -12.99 3.67 13.75
C ALA A 89 -12.87 2.20 14.19
N ASN A 90 -13.99 1.59 14.53
CA ASN A 90 -14.07 0.23 15.04
C ASN A 90 -14.44 -0.82 13.97
N VAL A 91 -14.17 -0.55 12.70
CA VAL A 91 -14.34 -1.53 11.63
C VAL A 91 -13.20 -2.54 11.65
N PHE A 92 -13.57 -3.81 11.48
CA PHE A 92 -12.62 -4.91 11.44
C PHE A 92 -11.56 -4.70 10.36
N ALA A 93 -10.30 -4.76 10.74
CA ALA A 93 -9.14 -4.72 9.87
C ALA A 93 -8.46 -6.11 9.86
N CYS A 94 -8.19 -6.65 8.67
CA CYS A 94 -7.54 -7.95 8.55
C CYS A 94 -6.02 -7.90 8.76
N SER A 95 -5.45 -6.71 8.83
CA SER A 95 -4.02 -6.43 8.95
C SER A 95 -3.15 -7.15 7.89
N THR A 96 -3.75 -7.47 6.75
CA THR A 96 -3.07 -8.17 5.65
C THR A 96 -2.57 -7.15 4.63
N ARG A 97 -1.30 -7.22 4.27
CA ARG A 97 -0.66 -6.26 3.35
C ARG A 97 -1.18 -6.33 1.91
N THR A 98 -1.72 -7.46 1.49
CA THR A 98 -2.39 -7.61 0.19
C THR A 98 -3.83 -7.08 0.16
N CYS A 99 -4.39 -6.72 1.31
CA CYS A 99 -5.68 -6.06 1.42
C CYS A 99 -5.53 -4.58 1.04
N VAL A 100 -6.35 -4.09 0.13
CA VAL A 100 -6.30 -2.68 -0.30
C VAL A 100 -6.49 -1.72 0.86
N TRP A 101 -7.41 -2.06 1.79
CA TRP A 101 -7.72 -1.24 2.95
C TRP A 101 -6.59 -1.22 3.99
N CYS A 102 -6.12 -2.40 4.40
CA CYS A 102 -5.07 -2.51 5.42
C CYS A 102 -3.68 -2.25 4.85
N GLY A 103 -3.40 -2.69 3.63
CA GLY A 103 -2.12 -2.48 2.96
C GLY A 103 -1.74 -1.01 2.87
N TYR A 104 -2.73 -0.15 2.58
CA TYR A 104 -2.53 1.29 2.61
C TYR A 104 -2.13 1.84 3.98
N LYS A 105 -2.87 1.45 5.04
CA LYS A 105 -2.56 1.89 6.40
C LYS A 105 -1.17 1.45 6.84
N LEU A 106 -0.81 0.22 6.50
CA LEU A 106 0.49 -0.35 6.79
C LEU A 106 1.60 0.36 6.03
N ALA A 107 1.39 0.66 4.74
CA ALA A 107 2.37 1.40 3.94
C ALA A 107 2.61 2.82 4.50
N LEU A 108 1.56 3.52 4.90
CA LEU A 108 1.71 4.83 5.57
C LEU A 108 2.43 4.71 6.92
N GLY A 109 2.14 3.66 7.70
CA GLY A 109 2.83 3.37 8.95
C GLY A 109 4.32 3.15 8.71
N ASP A 110 4.66 2.31 7.74
CA ASP A 110 6.05 1.99 7.36
C ASP A 110 6.82 3.25 6.92
N VAL A 111 6.18 4.15 6.16
CA VAL A 111 6.79 5.42 5.77
C VAL A 111 7.00 6.37 6.95
N ARG A 112 6.00 6.49 7.83
CA ARG A 112 6.13 7.31 9.04
C ARG A 112 7.28 6.82 9.92
N GLU A 113 7.40 5.50 10.12
CA GLU A 113 8.53 4.89 10.84
C GLU A 113 9.86 5.19 10.15
N SER A 114 9.95 5.03 8.84
CA SER A 114 11.18 5.30 8.09
C SER A 114 11.58 6.78 8.16
N MET A 115 10.62 7.69 7.98
CA MET A 115 10.86 9.14 8.08
C MET A 115 11.27 9.54 9.50
N ARG A 116 10.62 8.98 10.52
CA ARG A 116 11.01 9.18 11.91
C ARG A 116 12.43 8.69 12.16
N GLY A 117 12.77 7.49 11.69
CA GLY A 117 14.11 6.93 11.79
C GLY A 117 15.16 7.82 11.15
N ILE A 118 14.92 8.30 9.93
CA ILE A 118 15.83 9.21 9.23
C ILE A 118 16.00 10.51 10.03
N THR A 119 14.90 11.11 10.48
CA THR A 119 14.93 12.37 11.20
C THR A 119 15.66 12.24 12.54
N GLU A 120 15.36 11.21 13.33
CA GLU A 120 15.98 11.00 14.65
C GLU A 120 17.45 10.56 14.54
N TYR A 121 17.81 9.87 13.47
CA TYR A 121 19.17 9.33 13.30
C TYR A 121 20.11 10.34 12.66
N ALA A 122 19.72 10.98 11.57
CA ALA A 122 20.60 11.78 10.73
C ALA A 122 20.49 13.29 10.97
N TYR A 123 19.49 13.75 11.74
CA TYR A 123 19.25 15.16 11.95
C TYR A 123 19.06 15.51 13.43
N SER A 124 19.68 16.60 13.86
CA SER A 124 19.44 17.18 15.18
C SER A 124 18.24 18.14 15.11
N LYS A 125 17.39 18.11 16.14
CA LYS A 125 16.45 19.19 16.35
C LYS A 125 17.22 20.39 16.93
N PRO A 126 17.01 21.61 16.43
CA PRO A 126 17.58 22.80 17.07
C PRO A 126 17.05 22.93 18.50
N ALA A 127 17.87 23.46 19.38
CA ALA A 127 17.58 23.57 20.82
C ALA A 127 16.39 24.49 21.18
N PHE A 128 15.86 25.24 20.20
CA PHE A 128 14.67 26.07 20.34
C PHE A 128 13.57 25.58 19.41
N GLU A 129 12.40 25.31 19.97
CA GLU A 129 11.22 24.78 19.30
C GLU A 129 10.49 25.82 18.41
N ASP A 130 11.19 26.49 17.52
CA ASP A 130 10.51 27.15 16.42
C ASP A 130 10.15 26.10 15.36
N ALA A 131 8.85 25.91 15.13
CA ALA A 131 8.29 24.92 14.23
C ALA A 131 8.74 25.05 12.75
N TYR A 132 9.58 26.04 12.45
CA TYR A 132 10.15 26.34 11.13
C TYR A 132 11.67 26.22 11.06
N SER A 133 12.33 25.81 12.16
CA SER A 133 13.78 25.65 12.14
C SER A 133 14.15 24.43 11.27
N GLU A 134 15.01 24.64 10.28
CA GLU A 134 15.55 23.60 9.42
C GLU A 134 16.31 22.57 10.27
N LEU A 135 15.98 21.30 10.06
CA LEU A 135 16.70 20.18 10.66
C LEU A 135 18.17 20.22 10.21
N GLN A 136 19.10 20.25 11.15
CA GLN A 136 20.53 20.25 10.83
C GLN A 136 21.05 18.83 10.76
N PRO A 137 21.82 18.46 9.71
CA PRO A 137 22.47 17.17 9.63
C PRO A 137 23.40 16.94 10.83
N ILE A 138 23.37 15.75 11.39
CA ILE A 138 24.32 15.32 12.42
C ILE A 138 25.61 14.94 11.72
N GLU A 139 26.71 15.61 12.06
CA GLU A 139 28.03 15.31 11.50
C GLU A 139 28.42 13.86 11.71
N GLY A 140 28.97 13.24 10.69
CA GLY A 140 29.41 11.84 10.74
C GLY A 140 28.28 10.81 10.66
N ARG A 141 27.01 11.21 10.45
CA ARG A 141 25.89 10.27 10.25
C ARG A 141 25.33 10.35 8.84
N SER A 142 25.01 9.18 8.28
CA SER A 142 24.46 9.08 6.94
C SER A 142 23.29 8.12 6.91
N VAL A 143 22.35 8.36 6.00
CA VAL A 143 21.36 7.37 5.59
C VAL A 143 21.48 7.17 4.10
N ILE A 144 21.75 5.94 3.70
CA ILE A 144 21.87 5.56 2.30
C ILE A 144 20.77 4.58 1.91
N GLN A 145 20.41 4.61 0.65
CA GLN A 145 19.50 3.64 0.04
C GLN A 145 20.28 2.76 -0.92
N ILE A 146 20.13 1.45 -0.76
CA ILE A 146 20.69 0.45 -1.65
C ILE A 146 19.55 -0.26 -2.38
N CYS A 147 19.53 -0.23 -3.70
CA CYS A 147 18.59 -0.98 -4.51
C CYS A 147 19.29 -2.17 -5.16
N LEU A 148 18.69 -3.37 -5.04
CA LEU A 148 19.24 -4.61 -5.61
C LEU A 148 18.29 -5.13 -6.69
N THR A 149 18.76 -5.18 -7.94
CA THR A 149 17.97 -5.60 -9.09
C THR A 149 18.58 -6.83 -9.76
N CYS A 150 17.77 -7.72 -10.30
CA CYS A 150 18.21 -8.83 -11.14
C CYS A 150 17.35 -8.91 -12.41
N SER A 151 17.86 -9.59 -13.44
CA SER A 151 17.13 -9.80 -14.67
C SER A 151 15.87 -10.63 -14.45
N HIS A 152 14.83 -10.33 -15.22
CA HIS A 152 13.57 -11.07 -15.28
C HIS A 152 13.03 -11.03 -16.70
N THR A 153 12.13 -11.95 -17.02
CA THR A 153 11.44 -11.99 -18.31
C THR A 153 9.93 -12.10 -18.08
N LYS A 154 9.17 -11.77 -19.11
CA LYS A 154 7.69 -11.80 -19.04
C LYS A 154 7.10 -13.19 -18.86
N GLU A 155 7.86 -14.24 -19.17
CA GLU A 155 7.45 -15.64 -19.03
C GLU A 155 7.65 -16.16 -17.60
N GLU A 156 8.37 -15.43 -16.75
CA GLU A 156 8.67 -15.86 -15.40
C GLU A 156 7.57 -15.48 -14.43
N SER A 157 7.17 -16.43 -13.58
CA SER A 157 6.24 -16.14 -12.49
C SER A 157 6.86 -15.23 -11.43
N LEU A 158 6.03 -14.41 -10.79
CA LEU A 158 6.45 -13.57 -9.65
C LEU A 158 7.11 -14.42 -8.56
N LYS A 159 6.58 -15.61 -8.30
CA LYS A 159 7.14 -16.53 -7.30
C LYS A 159 8.60 -16.85 -7.61
N LYS A 160 8.90 -17.21 -8.86
CA LYS A 160 10.27 -17.53 -9.28
C LYS A 160 11.19 -16.31 -9.15
N VAL A 161 10.76 -15.15 -9.67
CA VAL A 161 11.55 -13.90 -9.61
C VAL A 161 11.83 -13.51 -8.16
N ARG A 162 10.82 -13.56 -7.28
CA ARG A 162 10.96 -13.29 -5.84
C ARG A 162 11.92 -14.26 -5.16
N ASP A 163 11.70 -15.57 -5.34
CA ASP A 163 12.45 -16.60 -4.62
C ASP A 163 13.93 -16.57 -5.01
N ASP A 164 14.25 -16.37 -6.29
CA ASP A 164 15.62 -16.23 -6.76
C ASP A 164 16.28 -14.95 -6.23
N ASN A 165 15.57 -13.80 -6.24
CA ASN A 165 16.10 -12.56 -5.67
C ASN A 165 16.34 -12.70 -4.17
N MET A 166 15.40 -13.28 -3.43
CA MET A 166 15.58 -13.49 -1.99
C MET A 166 16.74 -14.41 -1.68
N LYS A 167 16.97 -15.45 -2.51
CA LYS A 167 18.10 -16.35 -2.37
C LYS A 167 19.43 -15.63 -2.68
N ALA A 168 19.48 -14.85 -3.76
CA ALA A 168 20.66 -14.04 -4.10
C ALA A 168 20.98 -13.03 -2.99
N ARG A 169 19.95 -12.37 -2.46
CA ARG A 169 20.08 -11.43 -1.35
C ARG A 169 20.62 -12.09 -0.07
N LYS A 170 20.13 -13.29 0.27
CA LYS A 170 20.68 -14.03 1.40
C LYS A 170 22.17 -14.30 1.23
N LEU A 171 22.57 -14.78 0.04
CA LEU A 171 23.98 -15.01 -0.28
C LEU A 171 24.81 -13.72 -0.25
N PHE A 172 24.23 -12.59 -0.62
CA PHE A 172 24.85 -11.27 -0.56
C PHE A 172 25.11 -10.81 0.87
N TRP A 173 24.11 -10.95 1.78
CA TRP A 173 24.28 -10.63 3.19
C TRP A 173 25.30 -11.52 3.89
N ASP A 174 25.38 -12.77 3.49
CA ASP A 174 26.33 -13.73 4.08
C ASP A 174 27.77 -13.56 3.55
N ASP A 175 27.96 -12.76 2.50
CA ASP A 175 29.28 -12.54 1.88
C ASP A 175 30.21 -11.74 2.78
N ARG A 176 31.49 -12.14 2.80
CA ARG A 176 32.51 -11.49 3.63
C ARG A 176 32.78 -10.04 3.21
N THR A 177 32.79 -9.76 1.91
CA THR A 177 32.98 -8.41 1.38
C THR A 177 31.83 -7.50 1.77
N THR A 178 30.58 -7.97 1.63
CA THR A 178 29.41 -7.21 2.04
C THR A 178 29.45 -6.86 3.52
N LYS A 179 29.77 -7.84 4.37
CA LYS A 179 29.92 -7.62 5.82
C LYS A 179 31.06 -6.64 6.13
N GLY A 180 32.18 -6.73 5.40
CA GLY A 180 33.31 -5.81 5.55
C GLY A 180 32.92 -4.37 5.23
N VAL A 181 32.27 -4.14 4.08
CA VAL A 181 31.80 -2.82 3.67
C VAL A 181 30.81 -2.24 4.68
N PHE A 182 29.83 -3.05 5.14
CA PHE A 182 28.84 -2.57 6.12
C PHE A 182 29.44 -2.27 7.49
N SER A 183 30.45 -3.03 7.90
CA SER A 183 31.23 -2.73 9.10
C SER A 183 32.03 -1.44 8.96
N GLU A 184 32.63 -1.19 7.81
CA GLU A 184 33.45 -0.01 7.50
C GLU A 184 32.60 1.27 7.50
N ILE A 185 31.41 1.25 6.87
CA ILE A 185 30.51 2.38 6.87
C ILE A 185 29.67 2.49 8.15
N GLY A 186 29.84 1.57 9.09
CA GLY A 186 29.21 1.61 10.41
C GLY A 186 27.69 1.51 10.36
N VAL A 187 27.14 0.47 9.76
CA VAL A 187 25.70 0.26 9.69
C VAL A 187 25.14 -0.15 11.05
N ASP A 188 24.35 0.71 11.67
CA ASP A 188 23.70 0.47 12.97
C ASP A 188 22.30 -0.15 12.84
N ALA A 189 21.55 0.24 11.80
CA ALA A 189 20.19 -0.21 11.57
C ALA A 189 19.87 -0.30 10.07
N MET A 190 18.92 -1.12 9.71
CA MET A 190 18.41 -1.21 8.34
C MET A 190 16.91 -1.45 8.31
N CYS A 191 16.22 -0.87 7.31
CA CYS A 191 14.92 -1.36 6.90
C CYS A 191 14.92 -1.75 5.42
N ILE A 192 14.08 -2.71 5.08
CA ILE A 192 14.01 -3.32 3.75
C ILE A 192 12.58 -3.22 3.25
N ALA A 193 12.40 -2.58 2.10
CA ALA A 193 11.13 -2.56 1.37
C ALA A 193 11.28 -3.39 0.08
N ASN A 194 10.37 -4.34 -0.13
CA ASN A 194 10.35 -5.17 -1.33
C ASN A 194 9.24 -4.68 -2.26
N GLU A 195 9.59 -4.31 -3.46
CA GLU A 195 8.66 -3.92 -4.52
C GLU A 195 8.46 -5.05 -5.52
N SER A 196 7.27 -5.11 -6.11
CA SER A 196 6.93 -6.10 -7.12
C SER A 196 6.06 -5.46 -8.23
N PRO A 197 6.58 -4.46 -8.96
CA PRO A 197 5.87 -3.93 -10.11
C PRO A 197 5.88 -4.93 -11.28
N HIS A 198 4.89 -4.79 -12.16
CA HIS A 198 4.80 -5.52 -13.41
C HIS A 198 4.91 -4.56 -14.58
N GLY A 199 5.68 -4.93 -15.60
CA GLY A 199 5.89 -4.15 -16.81
C GLY A 199 5.99 -5.02 -18.06
N ASP A 200 6.51 -4.44 -19.15
CA ASP A 200 6.65 -5.13 -20.44
C ASP A 200 7.54 -6.38 -20.37
N ASN A 201 8.48 -6.41 -19.43
CA ASN A 201 9.37 -7.53 -19.15
C ASN A 201 8.86 -8.44 -18.02
N GLY A 202 7.56 -8.37 -17.67
CA GLY A 202 6.97 -9.17 -16.61
C GLY A 202 7.19 -8.59 -15.22
N TRP A 203 7.15 -9.46 -14.21
CA TRP A 203 7.33 -9.09 -12.82
C TRP A 203 8.76 -8.70 -12.51
N ALA A 204 8.96 -7.50 -11.95
CA ALA A 204 10.19 -7.09 -11.31
C ALA A 204 10.05 -7.23 -9.78
N PHE A 205 10.97 -7.92 -9.14
CA PHE A 205 11.03 -7.98 -7.67
C PHE A 205 12.37 -7.46 -7.20
N HIS A 206 12.38 -6.32 -6.52
CA HIS A 206 13.61 -5.70 -6.05
C HIS A 206 13.45 -5.11 -4.65
N PRO A 207 14.41 -5.39 -3.76
CA PRO A 207 14.46 -4.79 -2.46
C PRO A 207 15.13 -3.42 -2.52
N HIS A 208 14.55 -2.48 -1.80
CA HIS A 208 15.16 -1.22 -1.41
C HIS A 208 15.52 -1.30 0.06
N ILE A 209 16.78 -0.99 0.36
CA ILE A 209 17.34 -1.10 1.69
C ILE A 209 17.76 0.29 2.13
N LEU A 210 17.21 0.78 3.23
CA LEU A 210 17.74 1.95 3.92
C LEU A 210 18.72 1.47 4.98
N ALA A 211 19.96 1.93 4.89
CA ALA A 211 20.99 1.67 5.89
C ALA A 211 21.34 2.97 6.62
N PHE A 212 21.33 2.90 7.94
CA PHE A 212 21.61 3.99 8.87
C PHE A 212 23.04 3.82 9.37
N CYS A 213 23.92 4.73 8.97
CA CYS A 213 25.36 4.63 9.16
C CYS A 213 25.89 5.71 10.10
N HIS A 214 26.70 5.32 11.09
CA HIS A 214 27.33 6.27 12.01
C HIS A 214 28.64 6.86 11.47
N THR A 215 28.89 6.72 10.17
CA THR A 215 29.99 7.39 9.46
C THR A 215 29.46 8.16 8.27
N ALA A 216 30.21 9.13 7.78
CA ALA A 216 29.97 9.72 6.48
C ALA A 216 30.24 8.66 5.39
N VAL A 217 29.31 8.48 4.46
CA VAL A 217 29.38 7.44 3.42
C VAL A 217 29.63 8.06 2.05
N ASP A 218 30.65 7.57 1.37
CA ASP A 218 30.81 7.79 -0.06
C ASP A 218 30.03 6.72 -0.84
N ASN A 219 28.89 7.12 -1.38
CA ASN A 219 27.95 6.25 -2.09
C ASN A 219 28.63 5.54 -3.28
N ALA A 220 29.47 6.23 -4.03
CA ALA A 220 30.15 5.68 -5.21
C ALA A 220 31.12 4.56 -4.82
N SER A 221 31.89 4.74 -3.76
CA SER A 221 32.77 3.70 -3.22
C SER A 221 32.02 2.48 -2.74
N VAL A 222 30.90 2.66 -2.02
CA VAL A 222 30.05 1.55 -1.57
C VAL A 222 29.44 0.81 -2.77
N GLU A 223 28.91 1.53 -3.75
CA GLU A 223 28.36 0.95 -4.98
C GLU A 223 29.41 0.14 -5.74
N SER A 224 30.59 0.71 -5.94
CA SER A 224 31.72 0.05 -6.62
C SER A 224 32.17 -1.22 -5.91
N ALA A 225 32.19 -1.22 -4.58
CA ALA A 225 32.61 -2.39 -3.79
C ALA A 225 31.54 -3.51 -3.78
N LEU A 226 30.26 -3.14 -3.73
CA LEU A 226 29.15 -4.10 -3.58
C LEU A 226 28.65 -4.65 -4.91
N THR A 227 28.72 -3.91 -6.00
CA THR A 227 28.21 -4.32 -7.32
C THR A 227 28.79 -5.65 -7.81
N PRO A 228 30.10 -5.90 -7.78
CA PRO A 228 30.69 -7.18 -8.20
C PRO A 228 30.18 -8.34 -7.32
N VAL A 229 29.98 -8.09 -6.04
CA VAL A 229 29.47 -9.11 -5.12
C VAL A 229 28.05 -9.47 -5.50
N TRP A 230 27.20 -8.47 -5.72
CA TRP A 230 25.80 -8.69 -6.10
C TRP A 230 25.68 -9.46 -7.41
N ILE A 231 26.40 -9.05 -8.46
CA ILE A 231 26.46 -9.74 -9.76
C ILE A 231 26.75 -11.23 -9.55
N LYS A 232 27.80 -11.56 -8.82
CA LYS A 232 28.20 -12.94 -8.54
C LYS A 232 27.12 -13.75 -7.82
N LYS A 233 26.33 -13.11 -6.92
CA LYS A 233 25.22 -13.82 -6.22
C LYS A 233 24.02 -14.02 -7.12
N VAL A 234 23.71 -13.06 -7.98
CA VAL A 234 22.66 -13.17 -8.99
C VAL A 234 22.98 -14.32 -9.97
N GLU A 235 24.20 -14.38 -10.46
CA GLU A 235 24.66 -15.48 -11.34
C GLU A 235 24.63 -16.84 -10.64
N ARG A 236 25.00 -16.90 -9.36
CA ARG A 236 24.96 -18.13 -8.58
C ARG A 236 23.55 -18.72 -8.41
N VAL A 237 22.51 -17.90 -8.50
CA VAL A 237 21.11 -18.37 -8.49
C VAL A 237 20.56 -18.62 -9.89
N GLY A 238 21.42 -18.57 -10.91
CA GLY A 238 21.06 -18.87 -12.31
C GLY A 238 20.41 -17.72 -13.06
N ARG A 239 20.53 -16.47 -12.54
CA ARG A 239 20.05 -15.27 -13.21
C ARG A 239 21.21 -14.50 -13.83
N ARG A 240 20.90 -13.65 -14.80
CA ARG A 240 21.86 -12.71 -15.36
C ARG A 240 21.82 -11.40 -14.58
N ALA A 241 22.97 -10.78 -14.42
CA ALA A 241 23.01 -9.37 -14.07
C ALA A 241 22.41 -8.56 -15.22
N ILE A 242 21.69 -7.51 -14.88
CA ILE A 242 21.19 -6.57 -15.91
C ILE A 242 22.38 -5.76 -16.46
N THR A 243 22.28 -5.36 -17.72
CA THR A 243 23.30 -4.53 -18.40
C THR A 243 23.36 -3.08 -17.91
N GLY A 244 22.42 -2.68 -17.05
CA GLY A 244 22.40 -1.39 -16.35
C GLY A 244 22.79 -1.54 -14.87
N PRO A 245 22.59 -0.52 -14.05
CA PRO A 245 22.92 -0.58 -12.62
C PRO A 245 22.07 -1.65 -11.93
N CYS A 246 22.68 -2.84 -11.70
CA CYS A 246 22.04 -3.93 -10.98
C CYS A 246 22.06 -3.73 -9.45
N LEU A 247 22.90 -2.82 -8.98
CA LEU A 247 22.95 -2.29 -7.63
C LEU A 247 23.17 -0.79 -7.76
N SER A 248 22.38 0.01 -7.04
CA SER A 248 22.59 1.45 -6.90
C SER A 248 22.65 1.84 -5.44
N VAL A 249 23.43 2.88 -5.14
CA VAL A 249 23.55 3.48 -3.81
C VAL A 249 23.26 4.97 -3.90
N ASP A 250 22.16 5.39 -3.30
CA ASP A 250 21.72 6.77 -3.26
C ASP A 250 21.74 7.31 -1.81
N GLY A 251 21.84 8.63 -1.63
CA GLY A 251 21.89 9.25 -0.31
C GLY A 251 21.20 10.61 -0.24
N GLY A 252 21.10 11.17 0.98
CA GLY A 252 20.61 12.52 1.21
C GLY A 252 19.15 12.75 0.79
N GLU A 253 18.90 13.79 -0.01
CA GLU A 253 17.56 14.20 -0.45
C GLU A 253 16.87 13.12 -1.32
N SER A 254 17.64 12.32 -2.07
CA SER A 254 17.11 11.21 -2.87
C SER A 254 16.35 10.21 -1.99
N VAL A 255 16.86 9.95 -0.78
CA VAL A 255 16.23 9.02 0.19
C VAL A 255 14.86 9.51 0.63
N LYS A 256 14.71 10.80 0.94
CA LYS A 256 13.43 11.41 1.36
C LYS A 256 12.41 11.34 0.22
N THR A 257 12.82 11.71 -0.98
CA THR A 257 11.97 11.68 -2.19
C THR A 257 11.53 10.26 -2.51
N TYR A 258 12.43 9.30 -2.35
CA TYR A 258 12.14 7.90 -2.62
C TYR A 258 11.15 7.31 -1.61
N LEU A 259 11.30 7.59 -0.32
CA LEU A 259 10.36 7.13 0.70
C LEU A 259 8.94 7.68 0.48
N ALA A 260 8.84 8.96 0.13
CA ALA A 260 7.56 9.53 -0.28
C ALA A 260 6.97 8.79 -1.49
N LYS A 261 7.81 8.43 -2.48
CA LYS A 261 7.41 7.63 -3.65
C LYS A 261 6.98 6.21 -3.25
N GLN A 262 7.74 5.53 -2.38
CA GLN A 262 7.40 4.19 -1.89
C GLN A 262 6.05 4.15 -1.17
N ALA A 263 5.74 5.16 -0.35
CA ALA A 263 4.43 5.25 0.30
C ALA A 263 3.31 5.27 -0.73
N PHE A 264 3.49 6.05 -1.78
CA PHE A 264 2.52 6.12 -2.86
C PHE A 264 2.44 4.81 -3.66
N GLU A 265 3.56 4.17 -3.93
CA GLU A 265 3.62 2.94 -4.74
C GLU A 265 3.12 1.71 -4.00
N LEU A 266 3.45 1.56 -2.72
CA LEU A 266 2.96 0.45 -1.89
C LEU A 266 1.50 0.65 -1.44
N GLY A 267 1.06 1.88 -1.27
CA GLY A 267 -0.24 2.21 -0.69
C GLY A 267 -1.29 2.72 -1.65
N PHE A 268 -0.93 3.39 -2.72
CA PHE A 268 -1.88 4.10 -3.57
C PHE A 268 -1.85 3.69 -5.03
N GLY A 269 -0.73 3.18 -5.52
CA GLY A 269 -0.50 3.22 -6.94
C GLY A 269 -0.63 4.67 -7.46
N ASN A 270 0.19 5.10 -8.36
CA ASN A 270 0.08 6.43 -8.97
C ASN A 270 -1.14 6.49 -9.89
N TYR A 271 -2.30 6.85 -9.36
CA TYR A 271 -3.46 7.13 -10.19
C TYR A 271 -3.20 8.37 -11.03
N GLY A 272 -2.86 8.16 -12.28
CA GLY A 272 -2.98 9.18 -13.32
C GLY A 272 -1.85 10.18 -13.50
N LYS A 273 -0.61 9.87 -13.15
CA LYS A 273 0.54 10.64 -13.63
C LYS A 273 1.38 9.80 -14.59
N ASP A 274 1.29 10.11 -15.87
CA ASP A 274 2.35 9.81 -16.84
C ASP A 274 3.65 10.45 -16.34
N ARG A 275 4.45 9.67 -15.61
CA ARG A 275 5.81 10.09 -15.26
C ARG A 275 6.70 9.62 -16.37
N GLY A 276 7.22 10.58 -17.12
CA GLY A 276 8.11 10.36 -18.25
C GLY A 276 9.15 9.27 -17.97
N GLY A 277 9.25 8.30 -18.88
CA GLY A 277 10.27 7.27 -18.92
C GLY A 277 9.93 5.91 -18.28
N HIS A 278 8.94 5.82 -17.39
CA HIS A 278 8.54 4.57 -16.73
C HIS A 278 7.03 4.32 -16.77
N SER A 279 6.36 4.79 -17.80
CA SER A 279 4.89 4.74 -17.98
C SER A 279 4.31 3.32 -18.06
N HIS A 280 5.17 2.29 -18.23
CA HIS A 280 4.74 0.91 -18.44
C HIS A 280 4.76 0.06 -17.17
N LEU A 281 5.28 0.56 -16.05
CA LEU A 281 5.31 -0.19 -14.79
C LEU A 281 3.99 0.00 -14.02
N ARG A 282 3.36 -1.12 -13.62
CA ARG A 282 2.14 -1.19 -12.83
C ARG A 282 2.42 -1.76 -11.47
N THR A 283 2.05 -1.07 -10.40
CA THR A 283 2.00 -1.70 -9.08
C THR A 283 0.82 -2.68 -9.01
N PRO A 284 0.79 -3.64 -8.09
CA PRO A 284 -0.32 -4.57 -7.98
C PRO A 284 -1.69 -3.91 -7.76
N PHE A 285 -1.74 -2.81 -7.04
CA PHE A 285 -2.99 -2.06 -6.86
C PHE A 285 -3.39 -1.25 -8.09
N HIS A 286 -2.43 -0.85 -8.94
CA HIS A 286 -2.73 -0.35 -10.28
C HIS A 286 -3.35 -1.44 -11.15
N ILE A 287 -2.79 -2.65 -11.12
CA ILE A 287 -3.35 -3.79 -11.87
C ILE A 287 -4.79 -4.04 -11.43
N LEU A 288 -5.06 -4.03 -10.12
CA LEU A 288 -6.42 -4.18 -9.61
C LEU A 288 -7.35 -3.06 -10.07
N TYR A 289 -6.86 -1.82 -10.10
CA TYR A 289 -7.64 -0.68 -10.59
C TYR A 289 -7.94 -0.82 -12.08
N ASP A 290 -6.93 -1.15 -12.88
CA ASP A 290 -7.10 -1.39 -14.31
C ASP A 290 -8.09 -2.54 -14.56
N CYS A 291 -8.04 -3.61 -13.77
CA CYS A 291 -9.04 -4.68 -13.80
C CYS A 291 -10.45 -4.17 -13.53
N ALA A 292 -10.63 -3.29 -12.55
CA ALA A 292 -11.93 -2.72 -12.23
C ALA A 292 -12.46 -1.81 -13.36
N GLU A 293 -11.61 -1.00 -13.95
CA GLU A 293 -11.96 -0.12 -15.07
C GLU A 293 -12.30 -0.90 -16.33
N TRP A 294 -11.53 -1.94 -16.66
CA TRP A 294 -11.78 -2.78 -17.83
C TRP A 294 -13.00 -3.67 -17.66
N TYR A 295 -13.22 -4.22 -16.48
CA TYR A 295 -14.43 -4.96 -16.17
C TYR A 295 -15.68 -4.13 -16.45
N TYR A 296 -15.66 -2.87 -16.04
CA TYR A 296 -16.73 -1.92 -16.34
C TYR A 296 -16.94 -1.75 -17.84
N ASN A 297 -15.86 -1.50 -18.59
CA ASN A 297 -15.96 -1.29 -20.02
C ASN A 297 -16.45 -2.55 -20.75
N ALA A 298 -15.94 -3.72 -20.40
CA ALA A 298 -16.34 -5.00 -20.97
C ALA A 298 -17.81 -5.33 -20.68
N VAL A 299 -18.27 -5.17 -19.43
CA VAL A 299 -19.66 -5.45 -19.04
C VAL A 299 -20.64 -4.53 -19.75
N ASN A 300 -20.31 -3.25 -19.93
CA ASN A 300 -21.20 -2.32 -20.60
C ASN A 300 -21.23 -2.45 -22.12
N GLN A 301 -20.15 -2.92 -22.72
CA GLN A 301 -20.05 -3.01 -24.18
C GLN A 301 -20.44 -4.38 -24.71
N TYR A 302 -20.11 -5.47 -24.01
CA TYR A 302 -20.15 -6.81 -24.57
C TYR A 302 -20.93 -7.83 -23.72
N GLY A 303 -21.35 -7.45 -22.51
CA GLY A 303 -21.94 -8.40 -21.55
C GLY A 303 -20.91 -9.34 -20.92
N HIS A 304 -21.36 -10.11 -19.91
CA HIS A 304 -20.48 -11.01 -19.13
C HIS A 304 -19.95 -12.24 -19.90
N GLU A 305 -20.55 -12.58 -21.04
CA GLU A 305 -20.29 -13.83 -21.76
C GLU A 305 -19.37 -13.68 -22.99
N SER A 306 -18.85 -12.46 -23.24
CA SER A 306 -18.10 -12.26 -24.47
C SER A 306 -16.64 -12.75 -24.34
N LYS A 307 -16.24 -13.66 -25.23
CA LYS A 307 -14.85 -14.03 -25.48
C LYS A 307 -14.17 -13.01 -26.41
N SER A 308 -14.35 -11.73 -26.15
CA SER A 308 -13.67 -10.72 -26.94
C SER A 308 -12.18 -10.66 -26.59
N PRO A 309 -11.31 -10.19 -27.49
CA PRO A 309 -9.90 -9.95 -27.17
C PRO A 309 -9.71 -9.05 -25.95
N GLU A 310 -10.61 -8.11 -25.71
CA GLU A 310 -10.62 -7.23 -24.53
C GLU A 310 -10.88 -8.01 -23.25
N TYR A 311 -11.80 -8.99 -23.27
CA TYR A 311 -12.06 -9.88 -22.13
C TYR A 311 -10.84 -10.73 -21.81
N GLU A 312 -10.18 -11.30 -22.80
CA GLU A 312 -8.97 -12.12 -22.57
C GLU A 312 -7.81 -11.29 -22.03
N ALA A 313 -7.63 -10.07 -22.57
CA ALA A 313 -6.66 -9.14 -22.04
C ALA A 313 -6.98 -8.76 -20.60
N TRP A 314 -8.23 -8.45 -20.28
CA TRP A 314 -8.67 -8.20 -18.91
C TRP A 314 -8.42 -9.41 -17.99
N LEU A 315 -8.77 -10.61 -18.43
CA LEU A 315 -8.56 -11.83 -17.64
C LEU A 315 -7.07 -12.05 -17.33
N SER A 316 -6.18 -11.72 -18.26
CA SER A 316 -4.74 -11.80 -18.00
C SER A 316 -4.29 -10.87 -16.86
N TYR A 317 -4.82 -9.66 -16.77
CA TYR A 317 -4.57 -8.75 -15.65
C TYR A 317 -5.15 -9.26 -14.32
N VAL A 318 -6.35 -9.86 -14.38
CA VAL A 318 -6.93 -10.54 -13.20
C VAL A 318 -6.00 -11.63 -12.68
N LEU A 319 -5.49 -12.49 -13.58
CA LEU A 319 -4.57 -13.57 -13.19
C LEU A 319 -3.26 -13.04 -12.62
N LEU A 320 -2.70 -11.95 -13.15
CA LEU A 320 -1.53 -11.26 -12.58
C LEU A 320 -1.80 -10.76 -11.16
N TYR A 321 -2.96 -10.13 -10.93
CA TYR A 321 -3.31 -9.66 -9.59
C TYR A 321 -3.48 -10.81 -8.59
N LEU A 322 -4.12 -11.90 -9.00
CA LEU A 322 -4.30 -13.10 -8.17
C LEU A 322 -2.96 -13.79 -7.88
N GLU A 323 -2.05 -13.83 -8.84
CA GLU A 323 -0.68 -14.31 -8.65
C GLU A 323 0.04 -13.50 -7.59
N TRP A 324 -0.02 -12.17 -7.69
CA TRP A 324 0.58 -11.31 -6.68
C TRP A 324 0.01 -11.56 -5.29
N MET A 325 -1.31 -11.65 -5.18
CA MET A 325 -1.96 -11.93 -3.90
C MET A 325 -1.49 -13.25 -3.29
N ASP A 326 -1.33 -14.29 -4.10
CA ASP A 326 -0.89 -15.61 -3.65
C ASP A 326 0.58 -15.59 -3.22
N VAL A 327 1.44 -15.06 -4.07
CA VAL A 327 2.88 -15.03 -3.86
C VAL A 327 3.26 -14.14 -2.69
N MET A 328 2.59 -13.00 -2.53
CA MET A 328 2.88 -12.05 -1.45
C MET A 328 2.17 -12.37 -0.14
N ARG A 329 1.32 -13.41 -0.11
CA ARG A 329 0.69 -13.87 1.12
C ARG A 329 1.73 -14.31 2.15
N GLY A 330 1.69 -13.70 3.34
CA GLY A 330 2.65 -13.98 4.40
C GLY A 330 4.06 -13.39 4.17
N THR A 331 4.28 -12.73 3.04
CA THR A 331 5.50 -11.94 2.82
C THR A 331 5.35 -10.58 3.50
N ARG A 332 6.36 -10.16 4.24
CA ARG A 332 6.45 -8.79 4.75
C ARG A 332 7.15 -7.93 3.69
N PRO A 333 6.43 -7.12 2.93
CA PRO A 333 7.06 -6.25 1.92
C PRO A 333 7.94 -5.19 2.57
N PHE A 334 7.66 -4.78 3.81
CA PHE A 334 8.50 -3.87 4.58
C PHE A 334 8.86 -4.49 5.94
N ARG A 335 10.12 -4.35 6.32
CA ARG A 335 10.61 -4.83 7.63
C ARG A 335 11.88 -4.09 8.06
N TRP A 336 12.01 -3.88 9.35
CA TRP A 336 13.27 -3.53 9.99
C TRP A 336 14.10 -4.78 10.29
N THR A 337 15.42 -4.65 10.32
CA THR A 337 16.29 -5.72 10.83
C THR A 337 16.14 -5.80 12.35
N ARG A 338 16.51 -6.94 12.92
CA ARG A 338 16.34 -7.17 14.36
C ARG A 338 17.14 -6.17 15.20
N GLU A 339 18.33 -5.85 14.74
CA GLU A 339 19.28 -4.95 15.38
C GLU A 339 18.75 -3.52 15.43
N SER A 340 17.90 -3.14 14.49
CA SER A 340 17.32 -1.80 14.41
C SER A 340 16.54 -1.40 15.66
N LYS A 341 16.03 -2.36 16.46
CA LYS A 341 15.35 -2.07 17.73
C LYS A 341 16.29 -1.52 18.81
N ASN A 342 17.57 -1.81 18.71
CA ASN A 342 18.57 -1.24 19.62
C ASN A 342 18.78 0.25 19.34
N VAL A 343 18.61 0.66 18.10
CA VAL A 343 18.75 2.05 17.65
C VAL A 343 17.42 2.80 17.79
N PHE A 344 16.32 2.13 17.47
CA PHE A 344 14.95 2.67 17.45
C PHE A 344 14.02 1.84 18.34
N PRO A 345 14.02 2.06 19.68
CA PRO A 345 13.20 1.27 20.62
C PRO A 345 11.70 1.38 20.39
N TRP A 346 11.25 2.41 19.68
CA TRP A 346 9.84 2.64 19.35
C TRP A 346 9.33 1.82 18.16
N LEU A 347 10.17 1.01 17.51
CA LEU A 347 9.74 0.18 16.39
C LEU A 347 8.71 -0.86 16.78
N VAL A 348 7.62 -0.91 16.01
CA VAL A 348 6.52 -1.85 16.18
C VAL A 348 6.57 -2.89 15.08
N ASP A 349 6.66 -4.18 15.45
CA ASP A 349 6.68 -5.29 14.49
C ASP A 349 5.29 -5.87 14.19
N ASP A 350 4.26 -5.45 14.90
CA ASP A 350 2.91 -5.99 14.78
C ASP A 350 2.08 -5.14 13.81
N ASP A 351 1.77 -5.72 12.65
CA ASP A 351 0.92 -5.07 11.64
C ASP A 351 -0.50 -4.74 12.17
N ALA A 352 -1.02 -5.52 13.12
CA ALA A 352 -2.31 -5.22 13.73
C ALA A 352 -2.23 -3.98 14.64
N GLN A 353 -1.14 -3.86 15.40
CA GLN A 353 -0.88 -2.67 16.21
C GLN A 353 -0.69 -1.42 15.33
N LYS A 354 0.07 -1.51 14.23
CA LYS A 354 0.24 -0.40 13.28
C LYS A 354 -1.09 0.08 12.70
N VAL A 355 -1.96 -0.85 12.31
CA VAL A 355 -3.30 -0.51 11.82
C VAL A 355 -4.14 0.15 12.90
N ALA A 356 -4.08 -0.35 14.15
CA ALA A 356 -4.81 0.21 15.27
C ALA A 356 -4.31 1.63 15.63
N GLU A 357 -3.01 1.86 15.61
CA GLU A 357 -2.42 3.18 15.85
C GLU A 357 -2.80 4.18 14.75
N TYR A 358 -2.82 3.74 13.49
CA TYR A 358 -3.32 4.59 12.41
C TYR A 358 -4.77 5.03 12.64
N ASP A 359 -5.62 4.14 13.16
CA ASP A 359 -7.02 4.43 13.41
C ASP A 359 -7.24 5.33 14.64
N LYS A 360 -6.36 5.32 15.63
CA LYS A 360 -6.40 6.19 16.81
C LYS A 360 -6.08 7.66 16.50
N ASN A 361 -5.36 7.94 15.43
CA ASN A 361 -4.97 9.30 15.03
C ASN A 361 -6.09 10.07 14.32
N GLY A 362 -7.33 9.57 14.33
CA GLY A 362 -8.49 10.23 13.79
C GLY A 362 -9.20 11.08 14.85
N ARG A 363 -9.85 12.16 14.41
CA ARG A 363 -10.74 12.96 15.25
C ARG A 363 -12.15 12.38 15.18
N ASP A 364 -12.76 12.13 16.33
CA ASP A 364 -14.14 11.66 16.41
C ASP A 364 -15.08 12.73 15.87
N ILE A 365 -16.08 12.32 15.10
CA ILE A 365 -17.04 13.23 14.48
C ILE A 365 -18.45 12.88 14.89
N MET A 366 -18.79 11.58 14.86
CA MET A 366 -20.13 11.09 15.10
C MET A 366 -20.08 9.71 15.71
N ASN A 367 -20.85 9.53 16.79
CA ASN A 367 -21.03 8.25 17.45
C ASN A 367 -22.47 7.78 17.22
N ILE A 368 -22.66 6.83 16.32
CA ILE A 368 -23.99 6.31 15.96
C ILE A 368 -24.39 5.24 16.97
N LEU A 369 -25.48 5.49 17.68
CA LEU A 369 -26.04 4.55 18.65
C LEU A 369 -26.59 3.32 17.92
N ASN A 370 -26.41 2.13 18.51
CA ASN A 370 -26.73 0.86 17.84
C ASN A 370 -26.04 0.72 16.46
N GLY A 371 -24.90 1.35 16.29
CA GLY A 371 -24.18 1.46 15.04
C GLY A 371 -23.81 0.13 14.40
N ARG A 372 -23.74 -0.98 15.18
CA ARG A 372 -23.56 -2.32 14.64
C ARG A 372 -24.74 -2.76 13.77
N ILE A 373 -25.96 -2.44 14.21
CA ILE A 373 -27.19 -2.72 13.46
C ILE A 373 -27.22 -1.80 12.24
N PHE A 374 -26.98 -0.50 12.45
CA PHE A 374 -26.86 0.47 11.37
C PHE A 374 -25.87 0.00 10.29
N TRP A 375 -24.63 -0.31 10.67
CA TRP A 375 -23.58 -0.72 9.72
C TRP A 375 -23.94 -1.99 8.94
N ARG A 376 -24.62 -2.95 9.57
CA ARG A 376 -25.06 -4.19 8.93
C ARG A 376 -26.27 -3.99 8.01
N SER A 377 -27.13 -3.02 8.30
CA SER A 377 -28.27 -2.70 7.46
C SER A 377 -27.90 -2.01 6.16
N LEU A 378 -26.69 -1.40 6.10
CA LEU A 378 -26.23 -0.70 4.92
C LEU A 378 -25.83 -1.68 3.81
N ASP A 379 -26.38 -1.47 2.64
CA ASP A 379 -25.88 -2.10 1.42
C ASP A 379 -24.56 -1.44 0.93
N LYS A 380 -24.02 -1.94 -0.18
CA LYS A 380 -22.77 -1.42 -0.73
C LYS A 380 -22.90 0.05 -1.16
N ALA A 381 -24.03 0.45 -1.76
CA ALA A 381 -24.27 1.82 -2.21
C ALA A 381 -24.32 2.79 -1.05
N GLU A 382 -24.96 2.38 0.00
CA GLU A 382 -25.15 3.16 1.21
C GLU A 382 -23.87 3.38 2.01
N ARG A 383 -23.05 2.35 2.15
CA ARG A 383 -21.70 2.48 2.74
C ARG A 383 -20.84 3.44 1.93
N PHE A 384 -21.03 3.42 0.65
CA PHE A 384 -20.35 4.30 -0.27
C PHE A 384 -20.82 5.75 -0.14
N GLN A 385 -22.12 5.94 0.05
CA GLN A 385 -22.69 7.26 0.31
C GLN A 385 -22.16 7.87 1.61
N LEU A 386 -21.97 7.06 2.67
CA LEU A 386 -21.32 7.52 3.90
C LEU A 386 -19.93 8.10 3.63
N GLN A 387 -19.12 7.41 2.82
CA GLN A 387 -17.79 7.90 2.46
C GLN A 387 -17.86 9.20 1.65
N ARG A 388 -18.89 9.35 0.82
CA ARG A 388 -19.10 10.55 0.01
C ARG A 388 -19.39 11.79 0.87
N PHE A 389 -20.17 11.64 1.95
CA PHE A 389 -20.35 12.72 2.91
C PHE A 389 -19.04 13.16 3.51
N GLY A 390 -18.19 12.22 3.93
CA GLY A 390 -16.88 12.53 4.47
C GLY A 390 -15.96 13.29 3.53
N ILE A 391 -15.96 12.92 2.24
CA ILE A 391 -15.13 13.58 1.23
C ILE A 391 -15.57 15.01 0.99
N ARG A 392 -16.86 15.24 1.02
CA ARG A 392 -17.45 16.57 0.81
C ARG A 392 -17.46 17.41 2.08
N ASP A 393 -17.00 16.84 3.20
CA ASP A 393 -17.12 17.43 4.52
C ASP A 393 -18.59 17.78 4.87
N ASP A 394 -19.50 16.95 4.38
CA ASP A 394 -20.95 17.15 4.48
C ASP A 394 -21.49 16.43 5.72
N PHE A 395 -21.29 17.03 6.89
CA PHE A 395 -21.79 16.47 8.14
C PHE A 395 -23.31 16.49 8.22
N GLU A 396 -23.98 17.51 7.68
CA GLU A 396 -25.42 17.62 7.70
C GLU A 396 -26.07 16.53 6.84
N GLY A 397 -25.56 16.30 5.65
CA GLY A 397 -25.96 15.17 4.81
C GLY A 397 -25.76 13.82 5.49
N LEU A 398 -24.64 13.65 6.21
CA LEU A 398 -24.36 12.45 7.01
C LEU A 398 -25.37 12.27 8.13
N ALA A 399 -25.66 13.32 8.91
CA ALA A 399 -26.61 13.31 10.01
C ALA A 399 -28.02 12.96 9.52
N ASN A 400 -28.47 13.60 8.45
CA ASN A 400 -29.75 13.32 7.81
C ASN A 400 -29.84 11.89 7.28
N PHE A 401 -28.75 11.35 6.73
CA PHE A 401 -28.70 9.96 6.28
C PHE A 401 -28.87 8.98 7.44
N VAL A 402 -28.22 9.21 8.58
CA VAL A 402 -28.30 8.36 9.78
C VAL A 402 -29.73 8.41 10.37
N THR A 403 -30.27 9.62 10.56
CA THR A 403 -31.61 9.82 11.16
C THR A 403 -32.74 9.35 10.27
N SER A 404 -32.65 9.51 8.95
CA SER A 404 -33.65 9.00 8.00
C SER A 404 -33.83 7.48 8.05
N ARG A 405 -32.88 6.77 8.63
CA ARG A 405 -32.88 5.31 8.84
C ARG A 405 -33.32 4.92 10.25
N GLY A 406 -33.76 5.88 11.06
CA GLY A 406 -34.21 5.64 12.41
C GLY A 406 -33.09 5.41 13.43
N PHE A 407 -31.87 5.85 13.15
CA PHE A 407 -30.75 5.77 14.08
C PHE A 407 -30.48 7.13 14.73
N GLU A 408 -30.07 7.08 16.00
CA GLU A 408 -29.62 8.23 16.78
C GLU A 408 -28.10 8.32 16.75
N TYR A 409 -27.56 9.52 16.93
CA TYR A 409 -26.13 9.76 17.01
C TYR A 409 -25.78 10.84 18.03
N ILE A 410 -24.52 10.82 18.50
CA ILE A 410 -23.91 11.89 19.31
C ILE A 410 -22.95 12.66 18.39
N ASP A 411 -23.03 13.97 18.38
CA ASP A 411 -22.15 14.87 17.63
C ASP A 411 -20.88 15.14 18.46
N GLU A 412 -19.84 14.34 18.22
CA GLU A 412 -18.57 14.38 18.95
C GLU A 412 -17.74 15.65 18.64
N ARG A 413 -18.09 16.43 17.62
CA ARG A 413 -17.39 17.68 17.30
C ARG A 413 -17.56 18.72 18.38
N LYS A 414 -18.69 18.70 19.09
CA LYS A 414 -19.04 19.67 20.12
C LYS A 414 -18.30 19.44 21.44
N GLU A 415 -17.84 18.22 21.71
CA GLU A 415 -17.09 17.90 22.93
C GLU A 415 -15.62 18.31 22.88
N SER A 416 -15.08 18.58 21.70
CA SER A 416 -13.69 18.96 21.52
C SER A 416 -13.42 20.46 21.55
N GLU A 417 -14.45 21.28 21.73
CA GLU A 417 -14.36 22.74 21.81
C GLU A 417 -14.42 23.27 23.27
N ASN A 418 -14.62 22.39 24.26
CA ASN A 418 -14.54 22.66 25.68
C ASN A 418 -13.26 22.04 26.27
#